data_d4b0d6d5a3f682d939f6204373fa7c44
#
_entry.id   d4b0d6d5a3f682d939f6204373fa7c44
#
_cell.length_a   1.000
_cell.length_b   1.000
_cell.length_c   1.000
_cell.angle_alpha   90.00
_cell.angle_beta   90.00
_cell.angle_gamma   90.00
#
_symmetry.space_group_name_H-M   'P 1'
#
loop_
_entity.id
_entity.type
_entity.pdbx_description
1 polymer ?
#
loop_
_entity_poly.entity_id
_entity_poly.type
_entity_poly.pdbx_seq_one_letter_code
_entity_poly.pdbx_strand_id
1 'polypeptide(L)'
;MTDFKEIILTHKLSALFSKASFGIEKESQRITDEGTIAKTNHPTIFGNRSFHPYIQTDFAESQPELITPPMQSIEEMHEWLMAIHDVVLRSLPEGEYLLPCSIPPAMPASEEIKVAKLDNESDVAYREYLVSVYGNKKQMVSGIHFNFELNPVLIKELHQLSGSVRTLREFQSDVYLKMAHNFIRYQWIMTYLLGGSISADRSYFEKESQHDLPLDQYTRSIRSSKYGYVNKADVHVSFESIDAYVQDIEKMVTTGKLIAEKEFYSTVRFRGANKARDLLTNGIAYLEFRLFDLNPFAEFGMHKEDMYFIHYFLLYLLWIDQDASEAEMQLGKEMNYSTALENPLQPSAFQAEGLSVLEGMLQMLEAIDAEEKISAIVKEKIEAFQNPEKTVAGQMVKALEAGEDKTAWAASLAKKYKEAAWKRPYALRGFEDMELSTQILMFDAIQKGLKINMLDRYDQFISLTYKDHREYVKNGNMTAKDSYIGPLIMENKVVTKKILAENGFAVPDSGEYHSAAAALRDYSIFAGKGIVVKPKTTNYGLGISIFKDGATFENYEKAVRIAFEADEDILVEDFLFG
;
A
#
# COMPACT_ATOMS: atom_id res chain seq x y z
N MET A 1 -1.57 -36.58 2.13
CA MET A 1 -1.51 -35.10 1.98
C MET A 1 -2.67 -34.70 1.08
N THR A 2 -3.40 -33.63 1.35
CA THR A 2 -4.53 -33.20 0.50
C THR A 2 -3.99 -32.67 -0.82
N ASP A 3 -4.43 -33.22 -1.94
CA ASP A 3 -4.10 -32.70 -3.28
C ASP A 3 -5.01 -31.51 -3.59
N PHE A 4 -4.57 -30.32 -3.22
CA PHE A 4 -5.32 -29.08 -3.46
C PHE A 4 -5.50 -28.79 -4.96
N LYS A 5 -4.51 -29.12 -5.78
CA LYS A 5 -4.55 -28.94 -7.24
C LYS A 5 -5.70 -29.75 -7.84
N GLU A 6 -5.79 -31.05 -7.50
CA GLU A 6 -6.85 -31.92 -7.99
C GLU A 6 -8.23 -31.40 -7.57
N ILE A 7 -8.40 -31.00 -6.29
CA ILE A 7 -9.66 -30.45 -5.77
C ILE A 7 -10.05 -29.17 -6.53
N ILE A 8 -9.12 -28.23 -6.67
CA ILE A 8 -9.38 -26.94 -7.34
C ILE A 8 -9.83 -27.15 -8.78
N LEU A 9 -9.16 -28.03 -9.53
CA LEU A 9 -9.48 -28.27 -10.94
C LEU A 9 -10.77 -29.07 -11.09
N THR A 10 -10.94 -30.16 -10.35
CA THR A 10 -12.09 -31.05 -10.46
C THR A 10 -13.40 -30.33 -10.10
N HIS A 11 -13.36 -29.47 -9.08
CA HIS A 11 -14.55 -28.77 -8.59
C HIS A 11 -14.67 -27.33 -9.13
N LYS A 12 -13.84 -26.94 -10.11
CA LYS A 12 -13.87 -25.64 -10.79
C LYS A 12 -13.76 -24.45 -9.82
N LEU A 13 -12.86 -24.54 -8.87
CA LEU A 13 -12.66 -23.52 -7.85
C LEU A 13 -11.64 -22.43 -8.28
N SER A 14 -11.15 -22.43 -9.52
CA SER A 14 -10.11 -21.50 -10.03
C SER A 14 -10.43 -20.04 -9.74
N ALA A 15 -11.67 -19.61 -9.96
CA ALA A 15 -12.11 -18.23 -9.69
C ALA A 15 -12.09 -17.84 -8.21
N LEU A 16 -12.30 -18.80 -7.29
CA LEU A 16 -12.16 -18.60 -5.84
C LEU A 16 -10.69 -18.64 -5.42
N PHE A 17 -9.92 -19.54 -6.03
CA PHE A 17 -8.48 -19.70 -5.77
C PHE A 17 -7.69 -18.44 -6.09
N SER A 18 -8.07 -17.72 -7.15
CA SER A 18 -7.44 -16.45 -7.53
C SER A 18 -7.86 -15.25 -6.65
N LYS A 19 -8.80 -15.40 -5.71
CA LYS A 19 -9.25 -14.34 -4.83
C LYS A 19 -8.58 -14.43 -3.47
N ALA A 20 -8.16 -13.27 -2.95
CA ALA A 20 -7.54 -13.15 -1.64
C ALA A 20 -7.78 -11.74 -1.07
N SER A 21 -7.44 -11.55 0.21
CA SER A 21 -7.34 -10.22 0.83
C SER A 21 -5.88 -9.85 1.02
N PHE A 22 -5.58 -8.58 0.86
CA PHE A 22 -4.22 -8.04 0.84
C PHE A 22 -4.09 -6.82 1.74
N GLY A 23 -2.90 -6.63 2.31
CA GLY A 23 -2.51 -5.42 2.99
C GLY A 23 -1.00 -5.18 2.86
N ILE A 24 -0.60 -3.92 2.89
CA ILE A 24 0.81 -3.52 2.88
C ILE A 24 1.11 -2.67 4.11
N GLU A 25 2.28 -2.94 4.72
CA GLU A 25 2.95 -2.08 5.67
C GLU A 25 4.28 -1.68 5.02
N LYS A 26 4.40 -0.40 4.66
CA LYS A 26 5.61 0.14 3.99
C LYS A 26 6.34 1.07 4.91
N GLU A 27 7.54 0.70 5.30
CA GLU A 27 8.47 1.55 6.03
C GLU A 27 9.28 2.44 5.09
N SER A 28 9.69 3.62 5.55
CA SER A 28 10.66 4.48 4.86
C SER A 28 11.35 5.41 5.84
N GLN A 29 12.62 5.75 5.58
CA GLN A 29 13.29 6.80 6.33
C GLN A 29 12.94 8.18 5.76
N ARG A 30 12.76 9.19 6.63
CA ARG A 30 12.74 10.59 6.19
C ARG A 30 14.17 11.09 6.03
N ILE A 31 14.44 11.75 4.93
CA ILE A 31 15.75 12.33 4.58
C ILE A 31 15.62 13.81 4.26
N THR A 32 16.74 14.53 4.36
CA THR A 32 16.89 15.94 3.98
C THR A 32 17.21 16.09 2.50
N ASP A 33 17.34 17.34 2.05
CA ASP A 33 17.81 17.69 0.70
C ASP A 33 19.16 17.09 0.34
N GLU A 34 20.04 16.91 1.32
CA GLU A 34 21.37 16.32 1.17
C GLU A 34 21.36 14.79 1.19
N GLY A 35 20.19 14.16 1.36
CA GLY A 35 20.03 12.71 1.45
C GLY A 35 20.42 12.12 2.80
N THR A 36 20.64 12.94 3.82
CA THR A 36 20.90 12.50 5.20
C THR A 36 19.61 12.24 5.95
N ILE A 37 19.65 11.39 6.99
CA ILE A 37 18.46 11.10 7.81
C ILE A 37 17.95 12.38 8.49
N ALA A 38 16.65 12.64 8.38
CA ALA A 38 16.00 13.77 9.02
C ALA A 38 16.05 13.64 10.56
N LYS A 39 16.47 14.70 11.25
CA LYS A 39 16.62 14.73 12.72
C LYS A 39 15.38 15.28 13.44
N THR A 40 14.38 15.73 12.69
CA THR A 40 13.09 16.22 13.22
C THR A 40 12.29 15.08 13.84
N ASN A 41 11.39 15.42 14.75
CA ASN A 41 10.44 14.44 15.27
C ASN A 41 9.41 14.07 14.18
N HIS A 42 8.69 12.97 14.39
CA HIS A 42 7.54 12.62 13.55
C HIS A 42 6.54 13.79 13.49
N PRO A 43 6.07 14.19 12.30
CA PRO A 43 5.22 15.36 12.15
C PRO A 43 3.92 15.26 12.95
N THR A 44 3.65 16.27 13.78
CA THR A 44 2.46 16.29 14.65
C THR A 44 1.15 16.41 13.88
N ILE A 45 1.20 16.81 12.61
CA ILE A 45 0.03 16.90 11.74
C ILE A 45 -0.65 15.53 11.53
N PHE A 46 0.08 14.43 11.67
CA PHE A 46 -0.47 13.08 11.63
C PHE A 46 -1.15 12.64 12.95
N GLY A 47 -1.23 13.52 13.94
CA GLY A 47 -1.82 13.17 15.23
C GLY A 47 -1.01 12.13 16.01
N ASN A 48 -1.71 11.24 16.72
CA ASN A 48 -1.05 10.25 17.57
C ASN A 48 -0.72 8.97 16.79
N ARG A 49 0.58 8.76 16.53
CA ARG A 49 1.11 7.59 15.80
C ARG A 49 0.78 6.24 16.45
N SER A 50 0.60 6.18 17.78
CA SER A 50 0.28 4.92 18.48
C SER A 50 -1.10 4.37 18.15
N PHE A 51 -2.00 5.20 17.59
CA PHE A 51 -3.38 4.84 17.27
C PHE A 51 -3.78 5.20 15.84
N HIS A 52 -2.85 5.73 15.04
CA HIS A 52 -3.12 6.11 13.67
C HIS A 52 -3.30 4.85 12.79
N PRO A 53 -4.41 4.71 12.06
CA PRO A 53 -4.69 3.48 11.31
C PRO A 53 -3.83 3.32 10.04
N TYR A 54 -3.19 4.40 9.55
CA TYR A 54 -2.49 4.42 8.26
C TYR A 54 -1.03 4.88 8.33
N ILE A 55 -0.67 5.73 9.30
CA ILE A 55 0.65 6.37 9.37
C ILE A 55 1.17 6.25 10.80
N GLN A 56 2.07 5.32 11.00
CA GLN A 56 2.74 5.07 12.29
C GLN A 56 4.23 5.38 12.20
N THR A 57 4.99 4.98 13.19
CA THR A 57 6.45 4.92 13.15
C THR A 57 6.88 3.52 13.54
N ASP A 58 7.81 2.94 12.79
CA ASP A 58 8.41 1.69 13.20
C ASP A 58 9.40 1.91 14.36
N PHE A 59 10.69 1.90 14.11
CA PHE A 59 11.70 1.99 15.18
C PHE A 59 12.06 3.44 15.54
N ALA A 60 12.32 4.29 14.53
CA ALA A 60 12.88 5.63 14.73
C ALA A 60 11.84 6.75 14.47
N GLU A 61 12.08 7.94 15.07
CA GLU A 61 11.31 9.16 14.78
C GLU A 61 11.30 9.50 13.28
N SER A 62 12.38 9.15 12.57
CA SER A 62 12.54 9.38 11.13
C SER A 62 11.92 8.29 10.25
N GLN A 63 11.36 7.22 10.84
CA GLN A 63 10.90 6.03 10.12
C GLN A 63 9.37 5.90 10.12
N PRO A 64 8.64 6.67 9.28
CA PRO A 64 7.21 6.45 9.11
C PRO A 64 6.95 5.08 8.48
N GLU A 65 5.89 4.47 8.95
CA GLU A 65 5.30 3.23 8.45
C GLU A 65 3.90 3.51 7.91
N LEU A 66 3.70 3.17 6.64
CA LEU A 66 2.47 3.41 5.90
C LEU A 66 1.70 2.10 5.80
N ILE A 67 0.49 2.06 6.36
CA ILE A 67 -0.32 0.85 6.52
C ILE A 67 -1.60 0.99 5.71
N THR A 68 -1.82 0.11 4.73
CA THR A 68 -3.09 0.07 3.99
C THR A 68 -4.17 -0.66 4.79
N PRO A 69 -5.44 -0.31 4.63
CA PRO A 69 -6.50 -1.20 5.08
C PRO A 69 -6.47 -2.52 4.29
N PRO A 70 -7.03 -3.63 4.84
CA PRO A 70 -7.15 -4.87 4.11
C PRO A 70 -8.12 -4.72 2.93
N MET A 71 -7.69 -5.07 1.71
CA MET A 71 -8.44 -4.94 0.47
C MET A 71 -8.61 -6.28 -0.23
N GLN A 72 -9.64 -6.38 -1.09
CA GLN A 72 -10.00 -7.63 -1.77
C GLN A 72 -9.31 -7.78 -3.14
N SER A 73 -8.53 -6.78 -3.56
CA SER A 73 -7.77 -6.81 -4.81
C SER A 73 -6.43 -6.08 -4.65
N ILE A 74 -5.48 -6.43 -5.51
CA ILE A 74 -4.18 -5.75 -5.60
C ILE A 74 -4.37 -4.29 -6.06
N GLU A 75 -5.33 -4.04 -6.94
CA GLU A 75 -5.68 -2.71 -7.41
C GLU A 75 -6.06 -1.79 -6.26
N GLU A 76 -7.07 -2.20 -5.46
CA GLU A 76 -7.55 -1.39 -4.32
C GLU A 76 -6.46 -1.18 -3.26
N MET A 77 -5.68 -2.23 -2.95
CA MET A 77 -4.57 -2.12 -2.02
C MET A 77 -3.52 -1.12 -2.51
N HIS A 78 -3.17 -1.15 -3.79
CA HIS A 78 -2.22 -0.22 -4.40
C HIS A 78 -2.78 1.22 -4.44
N GLU A 79 -4.06 1.40 -4.74
CA GLU A 79 -4.74 2.71 -4.68
C GLU A 79 -4.65 3.33 -3.28
N TRP A 80 -4.92 2.54 -2.24
CA TRP A 80 -4.75 2.98 -0.86
C TRP A 80 -3.30 3.33 -0.52
N LEU A 81 -2.33 2.53 -0.98
CA LEU A 81 -0.92 2.82 -0.79
C LEU A 81 -0.53 4.15 -1.44
N MET A 82 -0.99 4.41 -2.68
CA MET A 82 -0.80 5.69 -3.38
C MET A 82 -1.37 6.86 -2.59
N ALA A 83 -2.62 6.73 -2.10
CA ALA A 83 -3.29 7.78 -1.33
C ALA A 83 -2.56 8.11 -0.03
N ILE A 84 -2.19 7.09 0.76
CA ILE A 84 -1.48 7.27 2.03
C ILE A 84 -0.10 7.89 1.76
N HIS A 85 0.59 7.45 0.72
CA HIS A 85 1.89 7.98 0.33
C HIS A 85 1.83 9.46 -0.06
N ASP A 86 0.78 9.86 -0.82
CA ASP A 86 0.52 11.26 -1.17
C ASP A 86 0.27 12.12 0.07
N VAL A 87 -0.55 11.61 1.00
CA VAL A 87 -0.81 12.32 2.27
C VAL A 87 0.48 12.55 3.02
N VAL A 88 1.34 11.51 3.13
CA VAL A 88 2.64 11.67 3.82
C VAL A 88 3.52 12.66 3.09
N LEU A 89 3.79 12.49 1.78
CA LEU A 89 4.70 13.35 1.03
C LEU A 89 4.29 14.83 1.03
N ARG A 90 2.98 15.10 0.95
CA ARG A 90 2.46 16.48 0.97
C ARG A 90 2.40 17.09 2.36
N SER A 91 2.47 16.27 3.41
CA SER A 91 2.44 16.71 4.82
C SER A 91 3.84 16.81 5.45
N LEU A 92 4.88 16.26 4.81
CA LEU A 92 6.25 16.39 5.29
C LEU A 92 6.70 17.86 5.27
N PRO A 93 7.54 18.30 6.24
CA PRO A 93 8.17 19.59 6.21
C PRO A 93 8.88 19.89 4.87
N GLU A 94 9.06 21.17 4.57
CA GLU A 94 9.89 21.59 3.46
C GLU A 94 11.32 21.04 3.63
N GLY A 95 11.95 20.59 2.54
CA GLY A 95 13.28 19.98 2.57
C GLY A 95 13.32 18.55 3.15
N GLU A 96 12.19 17.94 3.47
CA GLU A 96 12.13 16.52 3.87
C GLU A 96 11.42 15.65 2.85
N TYR A 97 11.90 14.42 2.69
CA TYR A 97 11.46 13.45 1.68
C TYR A 97 11.41 12.04 2.27
N LEU A 98 10.74 11.11 1.60
CA LEU A 98 10.82 9.68 1.91
C LEU A 98 11.93 9.02 1.08
N LEU A 99 12.86 8.36 1.74
CA LEU A 99 13.91 7.58 1.09
C LEU A 99 13.31 6.37 0.36
N PRO A 100 13.56 6.19 -0.94
CA PRO A 100 13.04 5.07 -1.71
C PRO A 100 13.87 3.78 -1.57
N CYS A 101 14.92 3.77 -0.74
CA CYS A 101 15.83 2.65 -0.52
C CYS A 101 15.64 2.03 0.87
N SER A 102 15.80 0.71 0.97
CA SER A 102 15.68 -0.02 2.24
C SER A 102 16.77 0.33 3.24
N ILE A 103 18.00 0.51 2.80
CA ILE A 103 19.13 0.91 3.65
C ILE A 103 19.55 2.32 3.28
N PRO A 104 19.61 3.25 4.25
CA PRO A 104 20.13 4.59 4.01
C PRO A 104 21.55 4.56 3.43
N PRO A 105 21.84 5.34 2.38
CA PRO A 105 23.19 5.40 1.81
C PRO A 105 24.25 5.89 2.79
N ALA A 106 23.85 6.80 3.70
CA ALA A 106 24.66 7.28 4.81
C ALA A 106 23.94 7.04 6.12
N MET A 107 24.60 6.35 7.04
CA MET A 107 24.07 6.11 8.38
C MET A 107 24.47 7.24 9.33
N PRO A 108 23.52 7.75 10.14
CA PRO A 108 23.86 8.74 11.17
C PRO A 108 24.70 8.10 12.28
N ALA A 109 25.34 8.93 13.10
CA ALA A 109 25.96 8.46 14.34
C ALA A 109 24.88 7.84 15.26
N SER A 110 25.26 6.83 16.04
CA SER A 110 24.29 6.11 16.89
C SER A 110 23.57 7.03 17.87
N GLU A 111 24.22 8.07 18.36
CA GLU A 111 23.68 9.08 19.28
C GLU A 111 22.64 9.99 18.64
N GLU A 112 22.65 10.09 17.32
CA GLU A 112 21.71 10.93 16.55
C GLU A 112 20.40 10.20 16.22
N ILE A 113 20.37 8.87 16.33
CA ILE A 113 19.20 8.06 16.04
C ILE A 113 18.23 8.14 17.22
N LYS A 114 17.11 8.81 17.01
CA LYS A 114 16.05 8.96 18.00
C LYS A 114 15.06 7.81 17.87
N VAL A 115 14.90 7.04 18.96
CA VAL A 115 13.83 6.02 19.05
C VAL A 115 12.47 6.70 19.00
N ALA A 116 11.50 6.07 18.33
CA ALA A 116 10.14 6.59 18.21
C ALA A 116 9.47 6.74 19.58
N LYS A 117 8.86 7.90 19.82
CA LYS A 117 8.11 8.22 21.03
C LYS A 117 6.70 7.67 20.90
N LEU A 118 6.38 6.69 21.71
CA LEU A 118 5.05 6.07 21.78
C LEU A 118 4.40 6.37 23.12
N ASP A 119 3.06 6.30 23.16
CA ASP A 119 2.29 6.52 24.40
C ASP A 119 2.51 5.42 25.44
N ASN A 120 2.81 4.20 24.97
CA ASN A 120 3.05 3.07 25.85
C ASN A 120 4.55 2.99 26.20
N GLU A 121 4.88 3.24 27.46
CA GLU A 121 6.26 3.17 27.98
C GLU A 121 6.91 1.79 27.78
N SER A 122 6.13 0.70 27.83
CA SER A 122 6.66 -0.65 27.58
C SER A 122 7.12 -0.85 26.14
N ASP A 123 6.50 -0.17 25.18
CA ASP A 123 6.93 -0.23 23.78
C ASP A 123 8.17 0.61 23.51
N VAL A 124 8.35 1.71 24.22
CA VAL A 124 9.60 2.50 24.21
C VAL A 124 10.73 1.68 24.82
N ALA A 125 10.52 1.13 26.02
CA ALA A 125 11.53 0.30 26.71
C ALA A 125 11.93 -0.94 25.88
N TYR A 126 10.98 -1.53 25.17
CA TYR A 126 11.27 -2.63 24.23
C TYR A 126 12.21 -2.20 23.09
N ARG A 127 12.00 -1.03 22.49
CA ARG A 127 12.89 -0.50 21.43
C ARG A 127 14.29 -0.19 21.98
N GLU A 128 14.39 0.38 23.17
CA GLU A 128 15.66 0.63 23.84
C GLU A 128 16.42 -0.68 24.12
N TYR A 129 15.71 -1.73 24.51
CA TYR A 129 16.30 -3.06 24.64
C TYR A 129 16.85 -3.56 23.30
N LEU A 130 16.09 -3.44 22.18
CA LEU A 130 16.57 -3.84 20.86
C LEU A 130 17.86 -3.11 20.48
N VAL A 131 17.98 -1.82 20.79
CA VAL A 131 19.23 -1.04 20.62
C VAL A 131 20.39 -1.68 21.35
N SER A 132 20.19 -2.07 22.62
CA SER A 132 21.24 -2.67 23.44
C SER A 132 21.74 -4.00 22.87
N VAL A 133 20.87 -4.78 22.27
CA VAL A 133 21.14 -6.13 21.76
C VAL A 133 21.65 -6.13 20.33
N TYR A 134 20.92 -5.48 19.43
CA TYR A 134 21.15 -5.53 17.97
C TYR A 134 21.82 -4.28 17.41
N GLY A 135 21.87 -3.19 18.19
CA GLY A 135 22.28 -1.87 17.72
C GLY A 135 21.14 -1.12 17.05
N ASN A 136 21.18 0.21 17.06
CA ASN A 136 20.14 1.04 16.48
C ASN A 136 20.23 1.12 14.96
N LYS A 137 21.42 0.99 14.36
CA LYS A 137 21.59 1.10 12.89
C LYS A 137 20.91 -0.03 12.12
N LYS A 138 20.90 -1.26 12.67
CA LYS A 138 20.16 -2.38 12.07
C LYS A 138 18.64 -2.17 12.11
N GLN A 139 18.14 -1.38 13.05
CA GLN A 139 16.72 -1.03 13.16
C GLN A 139 16.31 0.07 12.16
N MET A 140 17.26 0.80 11.54
CA MET A 140 17.00 1.84 10.55
C MET A 140 16.71 1.29 9.16
N VAL A 141 16.72 -0.01 8.98
CA VAL A 141 16.41 -0.66 7.71
C VAL A 141 14.90 -0.65 7.50
N SER A 142 14.48 -0.24 6.32
CA SER A 142 13.08 -0.20 5.92
C SER A 142 12.75 -1.33 4.93
N GLY A 143 11.51 -1.80 4.96
CA GLY A 143 11.03 -2.84 4.08
C GLY A 143 9.54 -2.72 3.80
N ILE A 144 9.03 -3.73 3.12
CA ILE A 144 7.60 -3.91 2.89
C ILE A 144 7.17 -5.23 3.52
N HIS A 145 6.12 -5.17 4.34
CA HIS A 145 5.38 -6.34 4.77
C HIS A 145 4.16 -6.52 3.86
N PHE A 146 4.02 -7.71 3.35
CA PHE A 146 2.90 -8.08 2.48
C PHE A 146 1.99 -9.04 3.26
N ASN A 147 0.79 -8.57 3.62
CA ASN A 147 -0.22 -9.34 4.33
C ASN A 147 -1.12 -10.05 3.32
N PHE A 148 -1.38 -11.34 3.53
CA PHE A 148 -2.11 -12.20 2.61
C PHE A 148 -3.07 -13.13 3.34
N GLU A 149 -4.36 -13.06 2.97
CA GLU A 149 -5.42 -13.92 3.46
C GLU A 149 -6.11 -14.59 2.27
N LEU A 150 -6.15 -15.94 2.26
CA LEU A 150 -6.93 -16.69 1.28
C LEU A 150 -8.43 -16.41 1.42
N ASN A 151 -9.14 -16.48 0.31
CA ASN A 151 -10.59 -16.32 0.34
C ASN A 151 -11.23 -17.31 1.31
N PRO A 152 -12.01 -16.86 2.33
CA PRO A 152 -12.60 -17.75 3.33
C PRO A 152 -13.58 -18.77 2.74
N VAL A 153 -14.22 -18.44 1.61
CA VAL A 153 -15.12 -19.38 0.90
C VAL A 153 -14.28 -20.50 0.29
N LEU A 154 -13.11 -20.18 -0.29
CA LEU A 154 -12.20 -21.21 -0.81
C LEU A 154 -11.77 -22.18 0.30
N ILE A 155 -11.36 -21.67 1.46
CA ILE A 155 -10.93 -22.51 2.60
C ILE A 155 -12.06 -23.46 3.02
N LYS A 156 -13.30 -22.95 3.07
CA LYS A 156 -14.48 -23.77 3.41
C LYS A 156 -14.75 -24.87 2.39
N GLU A 157 -14.68 -24.54 1.09
CA GLU A 157 -14.87 -25.53 0.01
C GLU A 157 -13.75 -26.58 0.04
N LEU A 158 -12.48 -26.17 0.16
CA LEU A 158 -11.35 -27.10 0.27
C LEU A 158 -11.49 -28.04 1.48
N HIS A 159 -11.92 -27.54 2.64
CA HIS A 159 -12.17 -28.35 3.82
C HIS A 159 -13.24 -29.40 3.56
N GLN A 160 -14.38 -29.03 2.98
CA GLN A 160 -15.49 -29.94 2.71
C GLN A 160 -15.10 -31.02 1.68
N LEU A 161 -14.42 -30.62 0.61
CA LEU A 161 -14.06 -31.50 -0.51
C LEU A 161 -12.88 -32.42 -0.20
N SER A 162 -11.99 -32.01 0.69
CA SER A 162 -10.85 -32.84 1.12
C SER A 162 -11.25 -34.03 1.99
N GLY A 163 -12.48 -34.04 2.54
CA GLY A 163 -12.91 -35.05 3.53
C GLY A 163 -12.11 -35.01 4.84
N SER A 164 -11.46 -33.89 5.14
CA SER A 164 -10.67 -33.71 6.37
C SER A 164 -11.53 -33.89 7.62
N VAL A 165 -11.02 -34.63 8.59
CA VAL A 165 -11.63 -34.80 9.91
C VAL A 165 -11.31 -33.65 10.87
N ARG A 166 -10.43 -32.76 10.49
CA ARG A 166 -10.04 -31.56 11.26
C ARG A 166 -11.20 -30.57 11.30
N THR A 167 -11.27 -29.74 12.31
CA THR A 167 -12.17 -28.58 12.29
C THR A 167 -11.77 -27.62 11.17
N LEU A 168 -12.69 -26.80 10.68
CA LEU A 168 -12.40 -25.79 9.64
C LEU A 168 -11.22 -24.90 10.03
N ARG A 169 -11.12 -24.51 11.30
CA ARG A 169 -10.03 -23.67 11.82
C ARG A 169 -8.68 -24.38 11.80
N GLU A 170 -8.62 -25.61 12.24
CA GLU A 170 -7.39 -26.41 12.18
C GLU A 170 -6.96 -26.64 10.74
N PHE A 171 -7.91 -26.97 9.86
CA PHE A 171 -7.65 -27.13 8.44
C PHE A 171 -7.11 -25.84 7.80
N GLN A 172 -7.72 -24.69 8.10
CA GLN A 172 -7.23 -23.39 7.66
C GLN A 172 -5.78 -23.17 8.12
N SER A 173 -5.48 -23.51 9.35
CA SER A 173 -4.12 -23.37 9.88
C SER A 173 -3.12 -24.31 9.18
N ASP A 174 -3.53 -25.55 8.87
CA ASP A 174 -2.69 -26.50 8.11
C ASP A 174 -2.41 -25.98 6.69
N VAL A 175 -3.40 -25.33 6.05
CA VAL A 175 -3.22 -24.67 4.73
C VAL A 175 -2.18 -23.55 4.82
N TYR A 176 -2.27 -22.68 5.83
CA TYR A 176 -1.30 -21.60 6.02
C TYR A 176 0.09 -22.09 6.45
N LEU A 177 0.17 -23.18 7.24
CA LEU A 177 1.43 -23.82 7.57
C LEU A 177 2.13 -24.31 6.30
N LYS A 178 1.45 -25.04 5.42
CA LYS A 178 2.01 -25.49 4.13
C LYS A 178 2.53 -24.32 3.29
N MET A 179 1.75 -23.22 3.21
CA MET A 179 2.20 -22.04 2.48
C MET A 179 3.45 -21.42 3.11
N ALA A 180 3.53 -21.34 4.43
CA ALA A 180 4.67 -20.81 5.15
C ALA A 180 5.92 -21.69 4.99
N HIS A 181 5.78 -23.01 5.08
CA HIS A 181 6.86 -23.97 4.85
C HIS A 181 7.47 -23.79 3.46
N ASN A 182 6.62 -23.81 2.45
CA ASN A 182 7.05 -23.66 1.06
C ASN A 182 7.59 -22.24 0.79
N PHE A 183 7.04 -21.19 1.43
CA PHE A 183 7.61 -19.85 1.33
C PHE A 183 9.03 -19.81 1.89
N ILE A 184 9.26 -20.34 3.08
CA ILE A 184 10.60 -20.38 3.70
C ILE A 184 11.56 -21.16 2.81
N ARG A 185 11.10 -22.23 2.13
CA ARG A 185 11.92 -23.02 1.21
C ARG A 185 12.32 -22.26 -0.06
N TYR A 186 11.39 -21.47 -0.62
CA TYR A 186 11.57 -20.81 -1.93
C TYR A 186 11.74 -19.29 -1.85
N GLN A 187 11.81 -18.69 -0.66
CA GLN A 187 11.92 -17.24 -0.46
C GLN A 187 13.12 -16.59 -1.16
N TRP A 188 14.18 -17.33 -1.39
CA TRP A 188 15.37 -16.87 -2.09
C TRP A 188 15.07 -16.39 -3.53
N ILE A 189 14.01 -16.91 -4.16
CA ILE A 189 13.53 -16.44 -5.47
C ILE A 189 13.07 -15.00 -5.38
N MET A 190 12.36 -14.63 -4.30
CA MET A 190 11.94 -13.25 -4.04
C MET A 190 13.15 -12.35 -3.83
N THR A 191 14.13 -12.79 -3.04
CA THR A 191 15.37 -12.03 -2.82
C THR A 191 16.17 -11.87 -4.10
N TYR A 192 16.21 -12.87 -4.98
CA TYR A 192 16.88 -12.77 -6.28
C TYR A 192 16.22 -11.70 -7.16
N LEU A 193 14.90 -11.72 -7.30
CA LEU A 193 14.16 -10.86 -8.22
C LEU A 193 13.93 -9.45 -7.68
N LEU A 194 13.62 -9.33 -6.39
CA LEU A 194 13.10 -8.11 -5.75
C LEU A 194 14.05 -7.51 -4.70
N GLY A 195 15.20 -8.13 -4.45
CA GLY A 195 16.21 -7.57 -3.56
C GLY A 195 16.70 -6.21 -4.06
N GLY A 196 16.76 -5.21 -3.18
CA GLY A 196 17.04 -3.81 -3.50
C GLY A 196 17.92 -3.09 -2.47
N SER A 197 18.51 -3.80 -1.51
CA SER A 197 19.50 -3.23 -0.58
C SER A 197 20.91 -3.69 -0.95
N ILE A 198 21.43 -3.11 -2.04
CA ILE A 198 22.63 -3.61 -2.75
C ILE A 198 23.95 -3.32 -2.05
N SER A 199 23.98 -2.42 -1.09
CA SER A 199 25.16 -2.08 -0.29
C SER A 199 24.77 -1.34 0.98
N ALA A 200 25.62 -1.34 1.98
CA ALA A 200 25.47 -0.58 3.21
C ALA A 200 26.80 0.13 3.55
N ASP A 201 26.68 1.26 4.26
CA ASP A 201 27.85 1.96 4.79
C ASP A 201 28.59 1.11 5.85
N ARG A 202 29.89 1.30 5.98
CA ARG A 202 30.71 0.57 6.96
C ARG A 202 30.14 0.68 8.39
N SER A 203 29.58 1.81 8.75
CA SER A 203 29.01 2.03 10.07
C SER A 203 27.77 1.19 10.35
N TYR A 204 27.09 0.66 9.34
CA TYR A 204 25.99 -0.30 9.48
C TYR A 204 26.47 -1.60 10.17
N PHE A 205 27.72 -1.99 9.92
CA PHE A 205 28.32 -3.25 10.40
C PHE A 205 29.10 -3.10 11.72
N GLU A 206 28.85 -2.06 12.53
CA GLU A 206 29.63 -1.78 13.76
C GLU A 206 29.76 -2.95 14.72
N LYS A 207 28.72 -3.77 14.84
CA LYS A 207 28.68 -4.94 15.73
C LYS A 207 29.09 -6.27 15.07
N GLU A 208 29.43 -6.23 13.79
CA GLU A 208 29.84 -7.42 13.05
C GLU A 208 31.35 -7.63 13.11
N SER A 209 31.79 -8.89 12.94
CA SER A 209 33.21 -9.19 12.73
C SER A 209 33.72 -8.42 11.52
N GLN A 210 34.90 -7.80 11.62
CA GLN A 210 35.53 -7.03 10.55
C GLN A 210 35.99 -7.89 9.35
N HIS A 211 35.89 -9.23 9.49
CA HIS A 211 36.26 -10.16 8.43
C HIS A 211 35.05 -10.48 7.54
N ASP A 212 35.26 -10.50 6.24
CA ASP A 212 34.29 -10.92 5.21
C ASP A 212 33.05 -10.02 5.07
N LEU A 213 33.15 -8.73 5.43
CA LEU A 213 32.07 -7.77 5.20
C LEU A 213 31.95 -7.43 3.70
N PRO A 214 30.72 -7.33 3.14
CA PRO A 214 30.51 -7.01 1.74
C PRO A 214 30.60 -5.50 1.49
N LEU A 215 31.78 -4.90 1.79
CA LEU A 215 31.95 -3.45 1.73
C LEU A 215 32.35 -2.94 0.33
N ASP A 216 33.12 -3.75 -0.40
CA ASP A 216 33.74 -3.37 -1.67
C ASP A 216 33.04 -4.01 -2.88
N GLN A 217 31.84 -4.54 -2.68
CA GLN A 217 31.05 -5.19 -3.72
C GLN A 217 29.56 -4.90 -3.55
N TYR A 218 28.84 -4.86 -4.66
CA TYR A 218 27.38 -4.87 -4.63
C TYR A 218 26.85 -6.27 -4.38
N THR A 219 25.75 -6.35 -3.64
CA THR A 219 25.00 -7.57 -3.32
C THR A 219 23.54 -7.42 -3.78
N ARG A 220 22.72 -8.47 -3.73
CA ARG A 220 21.30 -8.35 -4.06
C ARG A 220 20.51 -7.70 -2.92
N SER A 221 20.76 -8.14 -1.68
CA SER A 221 20.05 -7.60 -0.51
C SER A 221 20.82 -7.79 0.79
N ILE A 222 21.47 -6.75 1.28
CA ILE A 222 22.04 -6.76 2.64
C ILE A 222 20.97 -7.05 3.69
N ARG A 223 19.76 -6.47 3.53
CA ARG A 223 18.63 -6.64 4.45
C ARG A 223 18.21 -8.09 4.59
N SER A 224 18.15 -8.84 3.49
CA SER A 224 17.73 -10.26 3.47
C SER A 224 18.88 -11.25 3.72
N SER A 225 20.11 -10.76 3.92
CA SER A 225 21.29 -11.57 4.22
C SER A 225 21.45 -11.84 5.72
N LYS A 226 22.48 -12.61 6.07
CA LYS A 226 22.92 -12.81 7.46
C LYS A 226 23.33 -11.51 8.19
N TYR A 227 23.57 -10.41 7.47
CA TYR A 227 23.93 -9.11 8.01
C TYR A 227 22.70 -8.20 8.27
N GLY A 228 21.51 -8.61 7.84
CA GLY A 228 20.26 -7.91 8.15
C GLY A 228 19.84 -8.07 9.61
N TYR A 229 18.58 -7.76 9.90
CA TYR A 229 17.99 -8.05 11.20
C TYR A 229 17.68 -9.55 11.29
N VAL A 230 18.44 -10.27 12.07
CA VAL A 230 18.31 -11.72 12.28
C VAL A 230 18.29 -12.04 13.78
N ASN A 231 17.59 -13.10 14.16
CA ASN A 231 17.60 -13.57 15.54
C ASN A 231 19.02 -13.97 15.98
N LYS A 232 19.27 -13.93 17.29
CA LYS A 232 20.49 -14.53 17.88
C LYS A 232 20.59 -16.02 17.48
N ALA A 233 21.82 -16.53 17.36
CA ALA A 233 22.08 -17.89 16.92
C ALA A 233 21.46 -19.00 17.80
N ASP A 234 21.11 -18.68 19.05
CA ASP A 234 20.50 -19.61 20.00
C ASP A 234 18.96 -19.49 20.08
N VAL A 235 18.33 -18.69 19.21
CA VAL A 235 16.88 -18.56 19.06
C VAL A 235 16.41 -19.50 17.95
N HIS A 236 15.72 -20.56 18.35
CA HIS A 236 15.16 -21.53 17.43
C HIS A 236 13.66 -21.67 17.68
N VAL A 237 12.86 -21.49 16.63
CA VAL A 237 11.40 -21.66 16.64
C VAL A 237 11.03 -22.54 15.44
N SER A 238 10.39 -23.67 15.74
CA SER A 238 9.90 -24.60 14.73
C SER A 238 8.63 -24.05 14.03
N PHE A 239 8.50 -24.33 12.75
CA PHE A 239 7.28 -24.08 11.98
C PHE A 239 6.49 -25.36 11.70
N GLU A 240 6.91 -26.50 12.21
CA GLU A 240 6.31 -27.81 11.93
C GLU A 240 4.81 -27.88 12.27
N SER A 241 4.42 -27.22 13.35
CA SER A 241 3.01 -27.11 13.78
C SER A 241 2.81 -25.85 14.60
N ILE A 242 1.54 -25.42 14.76
CA ILE A 242 1.21 -24.30 15.66
C ILE A 242 1.62 -24.62 17.10
N ASP A 243 1.43 -25.85 17.55
CA ASP A 243 1.82 -26.28 18.91
C ASP A 243 3.33 -26.13 19.11
N ALA A 244 4.14 -26.64 18.20
CA ALA A 244 5.59 -26.51 18.26
C ALA A 244 6.04 -25.05 18.21
N TYR A 245 5.47 -24.27 17.29
CA TYR A 245 5.73 -22.83 17.15
C TYR A 245 5.47 -22.05 18.44
N VAL A 246 4.30 -22.27 19.06
CA VAL A 246 3.90 -21.61 20.29
C VAL A 246 4.79 -22.02 21.46
N GLN A 247 5.04 -23.32 21.62
CA GLN A 247 5.89 -23.85 22.70
C GLN A 247 7.32 -23.29 22.61
N ASP A 248 7.87 -23.23 21.41
CA ASP A 248 9.23 -22.71 21.22
C ASP A 248 9.28 -21.20 21.51
N ILE A 249 8.34 -20.40 21.03
CA ILE A 249 8.29 -18.95 21.35
C ILE A 249 8.20 -18.74 22.86
N GLU A 250 7.28 -19.43 23.55
CA GLU A 250 7.13 -19.32 25.01
C GLU A 250 8.40 -19.76 25.75
N LYS A 251 9.05 -20.83 25.28
CA LYS A 251 10.32 -21.30 25.83
C LYS A 251 11.43 -20.26 25.63
N MET A 252 11.54 -19.64 24.45
CA MET A 252 12.55 -18.60 24.19
C MET A 252 12.32 -17.38 25.11
N VAL A 253 11.08 -16.97 25.31
CA VAL A 253 10.74 -15.87 26.25
C VAL A 253 11.01 -16.27 27.71
N THR A 254 10.58 -17.46 28.13
CA THR A 254 10.74 -17.91 29.54
C THR A 254 12.20 -18.10 29.91
N THR A 255 13.03 -18.51 28.95
CA THR A 255 14.48 -18.70 29.17
C THR A 255 15.29 -17.41 28.97
N GLY A 256 14.64 -16.28 28.65
CA GLY A 256 15.29 -14.98 28.47
C GLY A 256 16.11 -14.86 27.18
N LYS A 257 15.94 -15.78 26.22
CA LYS A 257 16.55 -15.69 24.89
C LYS A 257 15.86 -14.63 24.03
N LEU A 258 14.56 -14.46 24.21
CA LEU A 258 13.75 -13.34 23.74
C LEU A 258 13.20 -12.57 24.95
N ILE A 259 13.11 -11.25 24.86
CA ILE A 259 12.48 -10.44 25.90
C ILE A 259 10.95 -10.47 25.78
N ALA A 260 10.46 -10.63 24.56
CA ALA A 260 9.03 -10.71 24.23
C ALA A 260 8.84 -11.51 22.94
N GLU A 261 7.64 -12.07 22.74
CA GLU A 261 7.28 -12.83 21.53
C GLU A 261 7.51 -12.03 20.23
N LYS A 262 7.25 -10.71 20.26
CA LYS A 262 7.44 -9.81 19.11
C LYS A 262 8.90 -9.61 18.67
N GLU A 263 9.88 -9.99 19.51
CA GLU A 263 11.30 -9.96 19.14
C GLU A 263 11.66 -11.07 18.14
N PHE A 264 10.91 -12.18 18.14
CA PHE A 264 11.13 -13.25 17.17
C PHE A 264 10.94 -12.74 15.76
N TYR A 265 12.00 -12.77 14.96
CA TYR A 265 11.99 -12.43 13.56
C TYR A 265 11.89 -13.67 12.67
N SER A 266 10.99 -13.61 11.70
CA SER A 266 10.90 -14.56 10.60
C SER A 266 10.44 -13.82 9.35
N THR A 267 10.81 -14.34 8.17
CA THR A 267 10.39 -13.81 6.87
C THR A 267 8.91 -14.04 6.58
N VAL A 268 8.28 -14.96 7.30
CA VAL A 268 6.83 -15.15 7.36
C VAL A 268 6.39 -15.21 8.82
N ARG A 269 5.28 -14.54 9.16
CA ARG A 269 4.69 -14.52 10.50
C ARG A 269 3.23 -14.93 10.44
N PHE A 270 2.81 -15.74 11.42
CA PHE A 270 1.41 -16.11 11.61
C PHE A 270 0.65 -14.98 12.29
N ARG A 271 -0.49 -14.59 11.73
CA ARG A 271 -1.37 -13.54 12.23
C ARG A 271 -2.77 -14.08 12.55
N GLY A 272 -3.51 -13.39 13.40
CA GLY A 272 -4.84 -13.78 13.88
C GLY A 272 -4.95 -13.82 15.41
N ALA A 273 -3.84 -13.49 16.11
CA ALA A 273 -3.75 -13.48 17.56
C ALA A 273 -2.80 -12.39 18.05
N ASN A 274 -3.05 -11.88 19.27
CA ASN A 274 -2.18 -10.89 19.91
C ASN A 274 -0.96 -11.55 20.56
N LYS A 275 -1.13 -12.79 21.04
CA LYS A 275 -0.06 -13.62 21.61
C LYS A 275 0.05 -14.93 20.85
N ALA A 276 1.25 -15.50 20.81
CA ALA A 276 1.49 -16.78 20.15
C ALA A 276 0.53 -17.88 20.67
N ARG A 277 0.31 -17.94 21.98
CA ARG A 277 -0.62 -18.91 22.62
C ARG A 277 -2.05 -18.82 22.09
N ASP A 278 -2.53 -17.64 21.71
CA ASP A 278 -3.89 -17.45 21.21
C ASP A 278 -4.08 -18.13 19.85
N LEU A 279 -2.99 -18.42 19.09
CA LEU A 279 -3.05 -19.20 17.85
C LEU A 279 -3.58 -20.62 18.06
N LEU A 280 -3.33 -21.23 19.23
CA LEU A 280 -3.88 -22.55 19.58
C LEU A 280 -5.41 -22.55 19.61
N THR A 281 -6.01 -21.43 19.98
CA THR A 281 -7.47 -21.28 20.08
C THR A 281 -8.07 -20.66 18.82
N ASN A 282 -7.41 -19.63 18.27
CA ASN A 282 -7.95 -18.84 17.15
C ASN A 282 -7.55 -19.39 15.78
N GLY A 283 -6.46 -20.18 15.70
CA GLY A 283 -5.82 -20.57 14.44
C GLY A 283 -5.09 -19.42 13.77
N ILE A 284 -4.53 -19.69 12.58
CA ILE A 284 -3.91 -18.69 11.74
C ILE A 284 -4.99 -18.04 10.87
N ALA A 285 -5.15 -16.72 10.97
CA ALA A 285 -6.11 -15.98 10.14
C ALA A 285 -5.51 -15.59 8.79
N TYR A 286 -4.26 -15.11 8.79
CA TYR A 286 -3.53 -14.72 7.58
C TYR A 286 -2.01 -14.80 7.80
N LEU A 287 -1.25 -14.66 6.72
CA LEU A 287 0.21 -14.63 6.74
C LEU A 287 0.72 -13.22 6.45
N GLU A 288 1.76 -12.81 7.17
CA GLU A 288 2.53 -11.59 6.93
C GLU A 288 3.91 -11.97 6.41
N PHE A 289 4.21 -11.56 5.18
CA PHE A 289 5.50 -11.78 4.54
C PHE A 289 6.35 -10.53 4.66
N ARG A 290 7.54 -10.65 5.29
CA ARG A 290 8.38 -9.54 5.74
C ARG A 290 9.71 -9.42 5.01
N LEU A 291 9.84 -10.12 3.90
CA LEU A 291 11.11 -10.27 3.17
C LEU A 291 11.45 -9.08 2.25
N PHE A 292 10.47 -8.30 1.79
CA PHE A 292 10.62 -7.44 0.62
C PHE A 292 11.39 -6.15 0.90
N ASP A 293 12.37 -5.86 0.04
CA ASP A 293 13.06 -4.57 0.00
C ASP A 293 12.21 -3.50 -0.70
N LEU A 294 12.52 -2.23 -0.43
CA LEU A 294 12.02 -1.13 -1.24
C LEU A 294 12.70 -1.16 -2.62
N ASN A 295 11.88 -1.08 -3.66
CA ASN A 295 12.35 -0.87 -5.03
C ASN A 295 12.44 0.63 -5.30
N PRO A 296 13.65 1.22 -5.47
CA PRO A 296 13.79 2.65 -5.66
C PRO A 296 13.24 3.17 -6.99
N PHE A 297 12.99 2.30 -7.97
CA PHE A 297 12.37 2.65 -9.25
C PHE A 297 10.84 2.67 -9.19
N ALA A 298 10.26 2.12 -8.13
CA ALA A 298 8.83 2.16 -7.85
C ALA A 298 8.52 3.28 -6.86
N GLU A 299 7.75 4.27 -7.26
CA GLU A 299 7.43 5.44 -6.44
C GLU A 299 6.84 5.07 -5.07
N PHE A 300 6.05 4.01 -5.02
CA PHE A 300 5.41 3.52 -3.79
C PHE A 300 6.18 2.37 -3.12
N GLY A 301 7.44 2.14 -3.51
CA GLY A 301 8.34 1.15 -2.94
C GLY A 301 8.24 -0.26 -3.54
N MET A 302 7.20 -0.57 -4.30
CA MET A 302 7.01 -1.81 -5.03
C MET A 302 6.10 -1.55 -6.23
N HIS A 303 6.39 -2.15 -7.40
CA HIS A 303 5.50 -2.08 -8.55
C HIS A 303 4.26 -2.95 -8.35
N LYS A 304 3.13 -2.54 -8.92
CA LYS A 304 1.89 -3.30 -8.84
C LYS A 304 2.04 -4.70 -9.47
N GLU A 305 2.84 -4.82 -10.51
CA GLU A 305 3.19 -6.07 -11.19
C GLU A 305 3.95 -7.02 -10.24
N ASP A 306 4.82 -6.51 -9.36
CA ASP A 306 5.50 -7.31 -8.34
C ASP A 306 4.50 -7.83 -7.28
N MET A 307 3.50 -7.02 -6.92
CA MET A 307 2.43 -7.43 -6.00
C MET A 307 1.60 -8.58 -6.58
N TYR A 308 1.24 -8.50 -7.87
CA TYR A 308 0.60 -9.62 -8.57
C TYR A 308 1.49 -10.86 -8.63
N PHE A 309 2.78 -10.69 -8.91
CA PHE A 309 3.72 -11.79 -8.92
C PHE A 309 3.79 -12.49 -7.55
N ILE A 310 3.90 -11.72 -6.46
CA ILE A 310 3.89 -12.25 -5.09
C ILE A 310 2.59 -13.01 -4.82
N HIS A 311 1.43 -12.44 -5.16
CA HIS A 311 0.13 -13.09 -4.97
C HIS A 311 0.11 -14.49 -5.63
N TYR A 312 0.39 -14.57 -6.92
CA TYR A 312 0.32 -15.84 -7.63
C TYR A 312 1.48 -16.80 -7.27
N PHE A 313 2.61 -16.28 -6.82
CA PHE A 313 3.64 -17.11 -6.21
C PHE A 313 3.14 -17.77 -4.92
N LEU A 314 2.47 -17.04 -4.05
CA LEU A 314 1.89 -17.59 -2.82
C LEU A 314 0.82 -18.66 -3.11
N LEU A 315 -0.01 -18.45 -4.13
CA LEU A 315 -0.96 -19.47 -4.59
C LEU A 315 -0.24 -20.72 -5.14
N TYR A 316 0.85 -20.53 -5.87
CA TYR A 316 1.66 -21.63 -6.36
C TYR A 316 2.26 -22.47 -5.24
N LEU A 317 2.67 -21.85 -4.13
CA LEU A 317 3.19 -22.56 -2.95
C LEU A 317 2.12 -23.45 -2.28
N LEU A 318 0.84 -23.13 -2.41
CA LEU A 318 -0.25 -24.01 -2.00
C LEU A 318 -0.56 -25.09 -3.05
N TRP A 319 -0.43 -24.74 -4.34
CA TRP A 319 -0.76 -25.57 -5.47
C TRP A 319 0.15 -26.80 -5.62
N ILE A 320 1.46 -26.69 -5.35
CA ILE A 320 2.42 -27.78 -5.45
C ILE A 320 2.17 -28.85 -4.39
N ASP A 321 2.45 -30.10 -4.73
CA ASP A 321 2.26 -31.23 -3.79
C ASP A 321 3.23 -31.20 -2.62
N GLN A 322 4.37 -30.52 -2.77
CA GLN A 322 5.38 -30.38 -1.72
C GLN A 322 4.82 -29.64 -0.51
N ASP A 323 5.18 -30.14 0.66
CA ASP A 323 5.09 -29.45 1.95
C ASP A 323 6.50 -29.54 2.56
N ALA A 324 7.21 -28.42 2.58
CA ALA A 324 8.63 -28.43 2.89
C ALA A 324 8.88 -28.83 4.34
N SER A 325 9.71 -29.86 4.52
CA SER A 325 10.18 -30.30 5.83
C SER A 325 11.07 -29.24 6.51
N GLU A 326 11.32 -29.42 7.80
CA GLU A 326 12.19 -28.50 8.55
C GLU A 326 13.62 -28.43 7.94
N ALA A 327 14.14 -29.54 7.44
CA ALA A 327 15.44 -29.58 6.76
C ALA A 327 15.41 -28.80 5.43
N GLU A 328 14.32 -28.89 4.66
CA GLU A 328 14.15 -28.13 3.42
C GLU A 328 13.91 -26.63 3.69
N MET A 329 13.20 -26.29 4.74
CA MET A 329 13.06 -24.89 5.19
C MET A 329 14.41 -24.30 5.63
N GLN A 330 15.23 -25.08 6.34
CA GLN A 330 16.58 -24.65 6.72
C GLN A 330 17.46 -24.45 5.49
N LEU A 331 17.41 -25.37 4.53
CA LEU A 331 18.10 -25.21 3.24
C LEU A 331 17.62 -23.93 2.53
N GLY A 332 16.31 -23.66 2.51
CA GLY A 332 15.76 -22.44 1.91
C GLY A 332 16.27 -21.15 2.57
N LYS A 333 16.44 -21.14 3.90
CA LYS A 333 17.07 -20.01 4.61
C LYS A 333 18.53 -19.80 4.21
N GLU A 334 19.30 -20.88 4.09
CA GLU A 334 20.70 -20.84 3.67
C GLU A 334 20.85 -20.37 2.21
N MET A 335 20.00 -20.87 1.33
CA MET A 335 19.91 -20.40 -0.06
C MET A 335 19.57 -18.92 -0.13
N ASN A 336 18.63 -18.45 0.70
CA ASN A 336 18.27 -17.04 0.78
C ASN A 336 19.45 -16.16 1.20
N TYR A 337 20.19 -16.55 2.25
CA TYR A 337 21.36 -15.81 2.70
C TYR A 337 22.48 -15.79 1.66
N SER A 338 22.68 -16.91 0.96
CA SER A 338 23.64 -17.01 -0.15
C SER A 338 23.23 -16.10 -1.30
N THR A 339 21.99 -16.22 -1.79
CA THR A 339 21.44 -15.42 -2.89
C THR A 339 21.50 -13.93 -2.57
N ALA A 340 21.19 -13.55 -1.33
CA ALA A 340 21.22 -12.15 -0.90
C ALA A 340 22.61 -11.50 -1.05
N LEU A 341 23.68 -12.29 -0.94
CA LEU A 341 25.08 -11.83 -1.05
C LEU A 341 25.70 -12.05 -2.43
N GLU A 342 24.97 -12.65 -3.38
CA GLU A 342 25.46 -12.81 -4.76
C GLU A 342 25.66 -11.45 -5.46
N ASN A 343 26.56 -11.44 -6.45
CA ASN A 343 26.72 -10.29 -7.35
C ASN A 343 25.43 -10.06 -8.15
N PRO A 344 24.82 -8.86 -8.13
CA PRO A 344 23.56 -8.57 -8.81
C PRO A 344 23.58 -8.74 -10.33
N LEU A 345 24.76 -8.66 -10.95
CA LEU A 345 24.93 -8.76 -12.41
C LEU A 345 25.28 -10.20 -12.87
N GLN A 346 25.32 -11.16 -11.94
CA GLN A 346 25.63 -12.56 -12.26
C GLN A 346 24.39 -13.45 -12.02
N PRO A 347 24.22 -14.53 -12.78
CA PRO A 347 23.20 -15.53 -12.49
C PRO A 347 23.36 -16.10 -11.08
N SER A 348 22.24 -16.50 -10.44
CA SER A 348 22.30 -17.23 -9.18
C SER A 348 22.90 -18.63 -9.35
N ALA A 349 23.60 -19.10 -8.32
CA ALA A 349 23.99 -20.49 -8.21
C ALA A 349 22.80 -21.48 -8.30
N PHE A 350 21.59 -21.00 -7.96
CA PHE A 350 20.35 -21.78 -7.93
C PHE A 350 19.45 -21.51 -9.16
N GLN A 351 19.97 -20.92 -10.24
CA GLN A 351 19.17 -20.45 -11.39
C GLN A 351 18.27 -21.54 -11.97
N ALA A 352 18.79 -22.77 -12.14
CA ALA A 352 18.01 -23.86 -12.74
C ALA A 352 16.76 -24.22 -11.91
N GLU A 353 16.87 -24.24 -10.59
CA GLU A 353 15.74 -24.50 -9.70
C GLU A 353 14.73 -23.34 -9.74
N GLY A 354 15.20 -22.09 -9.69
CA GLY A 354 14.33 -20.92 -9.75
C GLY A 354 13.52 -20.87 -11.06
N LEU A 355 14.14 -21.14 -12.19
CA LEU A 355 13.45 -21.22 -13.47
C LEU A 355 12.39 -22.33 -13.48
N SER A 356 12.71 -23.51 -12.92
CA SER A 356 11.74 -24.61 -12.81
C SER A 356 10.51 -24.23 -11.97
N VAL A 357 10.71 -23.50 -10.89
CA VAL A 357 9.60 -22.98 -10.06
C VAL A 357 8.74 -21.98 -10.84
N LEU A 358 9.35 -21.03 -11.55
CA LEU A 358 8.62 -20.03 -12.34
C LEU A 358 7.89 -20.64 -13.55
N GLU A 359 8.47 -21.66 -14.18
CA GLU A 359 7.82 -22.44 -15.24
C GLU A 359 6.61 -23.23 -14.68
N GLY A 360 6.75 -23.80 -13.48
CA GLY A 360 5.63 -24.42 -12.75
C GLY A 360 4.51 -23.44 -12.44
N MET A 361 4.83 -22.19 -12.10
CA MET A 361 3.83 -21.13 -11.96
C MET A 361 3.07 -20.87 -13.27
N LEU A 362 3.75 -20.81 -14.42
CA LEU A 362 3.06 -20.65 -15.71
C LEU A 362 2.12 -21.82 -16.00
N GLN A 363 2.51 -23.05 -15.68
CA GLN A 363 1.64 -24.22 -15.82
C GLN A 363 0.40 -24.12 -14.90
N MET A 364 0.58 -23.66 -13.67
CA MET A 364 -0.55 -23.40 -12.77
C MET A 364 -1.49 -22.34 -13.37
N LEU A 365 -0.94 -21.21 -13.83
CA LEU A 365 -1.73 -20.11 -14.41
C LEU A 365 -2.54 -20.57 -15.63
N GLU A 366 -1.96 -21.39 -16.50
CA GLU A 366 -2.67 -22.02 -17.62
C GLU A 366 -3.79 -22.94 -17.13
N ALA A 367 -3.50 -23.79 -16.12
CA ALA A 367 -4.47 -24.75 -15.60
C ALA A 367 -5.68 -24.08 -14.91
N ILE A 368 -5.51 -22.92 -14.29
CA ILE A 368 -6.60 -22.17 -13.63
C ILE A 368 -7.25 -21.14 -14.56
N ASP A 369 -6.86 -21.05 -15.83
CA ASP A 369 -7.34 -20.06 -16.82
C ASP A 369 -7.18 -18.61 -16.30
N ALA A 370 -5.98 -18.29 -15.80
CA ALA A 370 -5.66 -16.97 -15.26
C ALA A 370 -5.60 -15.91 -16.40
N GLU A 371 -5.83 -14.64 -16.06
CA GLU A 371 -5.75 -13.53 -17.00
C GLU A 371 -4.35 -13.48 -17.67
N GLU A 372 -4.31 -13.23 -18.97
CA GLU A 372 -3.09 -13.16 -19.77
C GLU A 372 -2.04 -12.19 -19.19
N LYS A 373 -2.51 -11.07 -18.60
CA LYS A 373 -1.62 -10.11 -17.94
C LYS A 373 -0.75 -10.74 -16.84
N ILE A 374 -1.29 -11.73 -16.11
CA ILE A 374 -0.57 -12.40 -15.02
C ILE A 374 0.53 -13.32 -15.60
N SER A 375 0.20 -14.07 -16.64
CA SER A 375 1.18 -14.89 -17.36
C SER A 375 2.29 -14.03 -17.98
N ALA A 376 1.98 -12.84 -18.49
CA ALA A 376 2.98 -11.88 -18.98
C ALA A 376 3.93 -11.43 -17.86
N ILE A 377 3.40 -11.07 -16.68
CA ILE A 377 4.22 -10.71 -15.50
C ILE A 377 5.18 -11.84 -15.12
N VAL A 378 4.71 -13.08 -15.05
CA VAL A 378 5.60 -14.23 -14.71
C VAL A 378 6.67 -14.45 -15.78
N LYS A 379 6.34 -14.27 -17.07
CA LYS A 379 7.33 -14.34 -18.17
C LYS A 379 8.40 -13.25 -18.04
N GLU A 380 8.03 -12.02 -17.66
CA GLU A 380 9.00 -10.95 -17.37
C GLU A 380 9.91 -11.31 -16.20
N LYS A 381 9.38 -11.98 -15.16
CA LYS A 381 10.20 -12.48 -14.05
C LYS A 381 11.15 -13.61 -14.47
N ILE A 382 10.72 -14.50 -15.35
CA ILE A 382 11.59 -15.52 -15.96
C ILE A 382 12.72 -14.83 -16.76
N GLU A 383 12.39 -13.83 -17.55
CA GLU A 383 13.39 -13.07 -18.30
C GLU A 383 14.38 -12.36 -17.36
N ALA A 384 13.90 -11.75 -16.27
CA ALA A 384 14.76 -11.13 -15.25
C ALA A 384 15.61 -12.18 -14.51
N PHE A 385 15.10 -13.39 -14.34
CA PHE A 385 15.85 -14.50 -13.74
C PHE A 385 17.00 -14.98 -14.65
N GLN A 386 16.78 -14.97 -15.96
CA GLN A 386 17.80 -15.30 -16.97
C GLN A 386 18.79 -14.16 -17.22
N ASN A 387 18.33 -12.91 -17.05
CA ASN A 387 19.09 -11.69 -17.29
C ASN A 387 19.19 -10.87 -16.00
N PRO A 388 20.17 -11.12 -15.13
CA PRO A 388 20.29 -10.54 -13.80
C PRO A 388 20.21 -9.00 -13.77
N GLU A 389 20.67 -8.34 -14.83
CA GLU A 389 20.60 -6.88 -14.98
C GLU A 389 19.17 -6.32 -14.97
N LYS A 390 18.15 -7.14 -15.22
CA LYS A 390 16.72 -6.78 -15.18
C LYS A 390 16.13 -6.90 -13.78
N THR A 391 16.81 -7.56 -12.84
CA THR A 391 16.38 -7.59 -11.44
C THR A 391 16.50 -6.19 -10.81
N VAL A 392 15.79 -5.93 -9.71
CA VAL A 392 15.86 -4.63 -9.02
C VAL A 392 17.30 -4.28 -8.66
N ALA A 393 18.04 -5.22 -8.05
CA ALA A 393 19.44 -5.02 -7.69
C ALA A 393 20.33 -4.78 -8.92
N GLY A 394 20.13 -5.52 -10.01
CA GLY A 394 20.89 -5.34 -11.27
C GLY A 394 20.67 -3.96 -11.87
N GLN A 395 19.44 -3.47 -11.91
CA GLN A 395 19.11 -2.13 -12.38
C GLN A 395 19.73 -1.04 -11.48
N MET A 396 19.73 -1.23 -10.14
CA MET A 396 20.37 -0.29 -9.22
C MET A 396 21.87 -0.19 -9.45
N VAL A 397 22.58 -1.33 -9.63
CA VAL A 397 24.01 -1.33 -9.92
C VAL A 397 24.30 -0.57 -11.21
N LYS A 398 23.54 -0.82 -12.28
CA LYS A 398 23.72 -0.09 -13.56
C LYS A 398 23.49 1.42 -13.42
N ALA A 399 22.49 1.83 -12.64
CA ALA A 399 22.23 3.25 -12.40
C ALA A 399 23.41 3.92 -11.66
N LEU A 400 24.03 3.23 -10.71
CA LEU A 400 25.14 3.76 -9.93
C LEU A 400 26.50 3.66 -10.65
N GLU A 401 26.72 2.66 -11.53
CA GLU A 401 27.93 2.56 -12.36
C GLU A 401 28.05 3.69 -13.39
N ALA A 402 26.95 4.41 -13.67
CA ALA A 402 26.99 5.63 -14.47
C ALA A 402 27.73 6.79 -13.79
N GLY A 403 28.23 6.61 -12.55
CA GLY A 403 29.12 7.54 -11.84
C GLY A 403 28.40 8.49 -10.89
N GLU A 404 27.13 8.24 -10.57
CA GLU A 404 26.40 9.04 -9.58
C GLU A 404 26.75 8.62 -8.14
N ASP A 405 26.90 9.61 -7.25
CA ASP A 405 26.96 9.35 -5.81
C ASP A 405 25.64 8.74 -5.34
N LYS A 406 25.71 7.63 -4.61
CA LYS A 406 24.54 6.85 -4.16
C LYS A 406 23.57 7.69 -3.31
N THR A 407 24.10 8.61 -2.48
CA THR A 407 23.28 9.47 -1.62
C THR A 407 22.56 10.51 -2.46
N ALA A 408 23.28 11.15 -3.40
CA ALA A 408 22.69 12.11 -4.32
C ALA A 408 21.64 11.47 -5.24
N TRP A 409 21.91 10.26 -5.75
CA TRP A 409 20.98 9.50 -6.56
C TRP A 409 19.67 9.18 -5.79
N ALA A 410 19.78 8.67 -4.57
CA ALA A 410 18.60 8.34 -3.76
C ALA A 410 17.81 9.60 -3.38
N ALA A 411 18.49 10.72 -3.05
CA ALA A 411 17.85 12.00 -2.78
C ALA A 411 17.13 12.57 -4.01
N SER A 412 17.72 12.43 -5.20
CA SER A 412 17.10 12.90 -6.45
C SER A 412 15.78 12.16 -6.74
N LEU A 413 15.74 10.84 -6.53
CA LEU A 413 14.52 10.05 -6.66
C LEU A 413 13.47 10.46 -5.62
N ALA A 414 13.87 10.65 -4.36
CA ALA A 414 12.98 11.08 -3.29
C ALA A 414 12.33 12.44 -3.59
N LYS A 415 13.12 13.41 -4.12
CA LYS A 415 12.63 14.71 -4.59
C LYS A 415 11.63 14.56 -5.73
N LYS A 416 11.98 13.79 -6.76
CA LYS A 416 11.09 13.48 -7.89
C LYS A 416 9.73 12.94 -7.44
N TYR A 417 9.70 12.05 -6.46
CA TYR A 417 8.47 11.45 -5.95
C TYR A 417 7.64 12.44 -5.13
N LYS A 418 8.27 13.30 -4.33
CA LYS A 418 7.55 14.39 -3.64
C LYS A 418 6.98 15.41 -4.64
N GLU A 419 7.73 15.77 -5.68
CA GLU A 419 7.25 16.64 -6.75
C GLU A 419 6.06 16.02 -7.51
N ALA A 420 6.11 14.70 -7.76
CA ALA A 420 4.99 13.98 -8.40
C ALA A 420 3.70 14.06 -7.56
N ALA A 421 3.81 13.94 -6.23
CA ALA A 421 2.68 14.08 -5.31
C ALA A 421 2.07 15.50 -5.32
N TRP A 422 2.87 16.53 -5.62
CA TRP A 422 2.42 17.92 -5.69
C TRP A 422 1.91 18.37 -7.08
N LYS A 423 2.04 17.56 -8.14
CA LYS A 423 1.54 17.92 -9.48
C LYS A 423 0.05 18.25 -9.52
N ARG A 424 -0.75 17.58 -8.71
CA ARG A 424 -2.18 17.82 -8.55
C ARG A 424 -2.53 17.93 -7.06
N PRO A 425 -2.30 19.10 -6.42
CA PRO A 425 -2.31 19.25 -4.97
C PRO A 425 -3.68 19.02 -4.30
N TYR A 426 -4.76 19.02 -5.07
CA TYR A 426 -6.11 18.76 -4.55
C TYR A 426 -6.62 17.35 -4.91
N ALA A 427 -6.00 16.65 -5.85
CA ALA A 427 -6.32 15.27 -6.16
C ALA A 427 -5.68 14.31 -5.14
N LEU A 428 -6.29 13.15 -4.95
CA LEU A 428 -5.76 12.05 -4.16
C LEU A 428 -5.53 10.86 -5.08
N ARG A 429 -4.25 10.52 -5.32
CA ARG A 429 -3.90 9.42 -6.23
C ARG A 429 -4.53 8.11 -5.75
N GLY A 430 -5.02 7.32 -6.71
CA GLY A 430 -5.80 6.12 -6.46
C GLY A 430 -7.32 6.35 -6.35
N PHE A 431 -7.74 7.63 -6.19
CA PHE A 431 -9.15 8.00 -6.04
C PHE A 431 -9.56 9.14 -6.97
N GLU A 432 -8.81 9.33 -8.09
CA GLU A 432 -9.05 10.42 -9.04
C GLU A 432 -10.38 10.29 -9.80
N ASP A 433 -11.00 9.13 -9.78
CA ASP A 433 -12.34 8.87 -10.31
C ASP A 433 -13.46 9.40 -9.39
N MET A 434 -13.15 9.74 -8.14
CA MET A 434 -14.08 10.33 -7.19
C MET A 434 -14.13 11.85 -7.33
N GLU A 435 -15.21 12.47 -6.84
CA GLU A 435 -15.30 13.93 -6.80
C GLU A 435 -14.17 14.55 -5.98
N LEU A 436 -13.73 15.73 -6.41
CA LEU A 436 -12.63 16.43 -5.76
C LEU A 436 -12.91 16.73 -4.28
N SER A 437 -14.16 17.06 -3.93
CA SER A 437 -14.60 17.26 -2.53
C SER A 437 -14.39 16.02 -1.68
N THR A 438 -14.70 14.83 -2.22
CA THR A 438 -14.50 13.56 -1.54
C THR A 438 -12.99 13.25 -1.40
N GLN A 439 -12.21 13.49 -2.45
CA GLN A 439 -10.75 13.29 -2.42
C GLN A 439 -10.08 14.19 -1.36
N ILE A 440 -10.47 15.47 -1.26
CA ILE A 440 -9.95 16.41 -0.26
C ILE A 440 -10.31 15.94 1.16
N LEU A 441 -11.57 15.53 1.37
CA LEU A 441 -11.99 14.99 2.66
C LEU A 441 -11.24 13.72 3.05
N MET A 442 -11.03 12.81 2.10
CA MET A 442 -10.26 11.57 2.32
C MET A 442 -8.80 11.90 2.66
N PHE A 443 -8.18 12.86 1.98
CA PHE A 443 -6.84 13.33 2.30
C PHE A 443 -6.74 13.78 3.76
N ASP A 444 -7.63 14.66 4.19
CA ASP A 444 -7.67 15.18 5.57
C ASP A 444 -7.98 14.07 6.59
N ALA A 445 -8.87 13.15 6.24
CA ALA A 445 -9.23 12.02 7.10
C ALA A 445 -8.05 11.05 7.28
N ILE A 446 -7.33 10.71 6.21
CA ILE A 446 -6.10 9.92 6.28
C ILE A 446 -5.06 10.65 7.12
N GLN A 447 -4.81 11.94 6.86
CA GLN A 447 -3.81 12.73 7.59
C GLN A 447 -4.07 12.76 9.10
N LYS A 448 -5.33 12.88 9.49
CA LYS A 448 -5.76 12.99 10.91
C LYS A 448 -6.02 11.64 11.59
N GLY A 449 -5.85 10.53 10.88
CA GLY A 449 -6.04 9.18 11.41
C GLY A 449 -7.50 8.78 11.63
N LEU A 450 -8.42 9.28 10.82
CA LEU A 450 -9.79 8.79 10.81
C LEU A 450 -9.87 7.53 9.94
N LYS A 451 -10.45 6.47 10.48
CA LYS A 451 -10.68 5.25 9.70
C LYS A 451 -11.77 5.49 8.66
N ILE A 452 -11.41 5.32 7.39
CA ILE A 452 -12.32 5.46 6.25
C ILE A 452 -12.82 4.07 5.85
N ASN A 453 -14.12 3.95 5.58
CA ASN A 453 -14.69 2.80 4.92
C ASN A 453 -15.46 3.27 3.68
N MET A 454 -15.06 2.77 2.51
CA MET A 454 -15.73 3.03 1.24
C MET A 454 -17.02 2.20 1.20
N LEU A 455 -18.17 2.86 1.26
CA LEU A 455 -19.47 2.21 1.23
C LEU A 455 -19.98 2.03 -0.21
N ASP A 456 -19.85 3.09 -1.00
CA ASP A 456 -20.16 3.08 -2.43
C ASP A 456 -19.26 4.12 -3.13
N ARG A 457 -18.30 3.63 -3.91
CA ARG A 457 -17.34 4.48 -4.62
C ARG A 457 -18.01 5.28 -5.75
N TYR A 458 -18.93 4.64 -6.47
CA TYR A 458 -19.61 5.26 -7.59
C TYR A 458 -20.54 6.39 -7.12
N ASP A 459 -21.33 6.14 -6.07
CA ASP A 459 -22.25 7.14 -5.50
C ASP A 459 -21.59 7.99 -4.39
N GLN A 460 -20.27 7.93 -4.24
CA GLN A 460 -19.47 8.80 -3.34
C GLN A 460 -19.84 8.70 -1.86
N PHE A 461 -20.31 7.53 -1.39
CA PHE A 461 -20.58 7.29 0.02
C PHE A 461 -19.37 6.73 0.74
N ILE A 462 -18.97 7.40 1.81
CA ILE A 462 -17.94 6.92 2.74
C ILE A 462 -18.46 6.98 4.19
N SER A 463 -17.87 6.18 5.08
CA SER A 463 -18.01 6.42 6.51
C SER A 463 -16.64 6.72 7.12
N LEU A 464 -16.61 7.70 8.00
CA LEU A 464 -15.44 8.11 8.79
C LEU A 464 -15.65 7.67 10.22
N THR A 465 -14.64 6.99 10.80
CA THR A 465 -14.71 6.55 12.19
C THR A 465 -13.50 7.05 12.98
N TYR A 466 -13.78 7.65 14.13
CA TYR A 466 -12.77 8.03 15.11
C TYR A 466 -13.23 7.59 16.50
N LYS A 467 -12.50 6.68 17.12
CA LYS A 467 -12.92 6.00 18.37
C LYS A 467 -14.31 5.36 18.19
N ASP A 468 -15.27 5.72 19.03
CA ASP A 468 -16.63 5.19 19.02
C ASP A 468 -17.60 6.00 18.14
N HIS A 469 -17.14 7.14 17.58
CA HIS A 469 -17.96 7.98 16.70
C HIS A 469 -17.78 7.58 15.23
N ARG A 470 -18.92 7.37 14.56
CA ARG A 470 -18.99 7.13 13.12
C ARG A 470 -19.86 8.17 12.45
N GLU A 471 -19.36 8.77 11.38
CA GLU A 471 -20.08 9.70 10.51
C GLU A 471 -20.22 9.13 9.12
N TYR A 472 -21.37 9.31 8.49
CA TYR A 472 -21.61 8.96 7.08
C TYR A 472 -21.56 10.23 6.25
N VAL A 473 -20.81 10.18 5.15
CA VAL A 473 -20.60 11.34 4.30
C VAL A 473 -20.87 10.96 2.85
N LYS A 474 -21.65 11.81 2.17
CA LYS A 474 -21.88 11.73 0.73
C LYS A 474 -21.24 12.93 0.04
N ASN A 475 -20.57 12.69 -1.11
CA ASN A 475 -19.91 13.71 -1.95
C ASN A 475 -18.92 14.61 -1.19
N GLY A 476 -18.38 14.16 -0.05
CA GLY A 476 -17.44 14.93 0.76
C GLY A 476 -18.04 16.16 1.48
N ASN A 477 -19.33 16.43 1.34
CA ASN A 477 -19.96 17.66 1.84
C ASN A 477 -21.35 17.49 2.48
N MET A 478 -21.90 16.28 2.46
CA MET A 478 -23.18 15.98 3.11
C MET A 478 -22.97 14.98 4.25
N THR A 479 -23.44 15.33 5.44
CA THR A 479 -23.27 14.58 6.69
C THR A 479 -24.59 14.36 7.42
N ALA A 480 -24.58 13.56 8.49
CA ALA A 480 -25.76 13.34 9.34
C ALA A 480 -26.24 14.63 10.05
N LYS A 481 -25.43 15.70 10.06
CA LYS A 481 -25.80 17.00 10.64
C LYS A 481 -26.54 17.92 9.68
N ASP A 482 -26.53 17.62 8.40
CA ASP A 482 -27.28 18.35 7.40
C ASP A 482 -28.76 17.97 7.49
N SER A 483 -29.63 18.99 7.42
CA SER A 483 -31.06 18.71 7.33
C SER A 483 -31.42 18.21 5.95
N TYR A 484 -32.45 17.36 5.84
CA TYR A 484 -32.92 16.83 4.54
C TYR A 484 -33.24 17.94 3.53
N ILE A 485 -33.72 19.09 4.00
CA ILE A 485 -34.04 20.22 3.12
C ILE A 485 -32.80 20.96 2.60
N GLY A 486 -31.67 20.91 3.33
CA GLY A 486 -30.43 21.59 2.93
C GLY A 486 -29.92 21.18 1.55
N PRO A 487 -29.70 19.87 1.27
CA PRO A 487 -29.34 19.39 -0.06
C PRO A 487 -30.34 19.80 -1.15
N LEU A 488 -31.64 19.74 -0.90
CA LEU A 488 -32.67 20.14 -1.86
C LEU A 488 -32.61 21.64 -2.19
N ILE A 489 -32.28 22.46 -1.21
CA ILE A 489 -32.05 23.91 -1.42
C ILE A 489 -30.81 24.09 -2.33
N MET A 490 -29.71 23.39 -2.04
CA MET A 490 -28.46 23.50 -2.83
C MET A 490 -28.62 22.99 -4.26
N GLU A 491 -29.43 21.96 -4.47
CA GLU A 491 -29.72 21.42 -5.80
C GLU A 491 -30.48 22.42 -6.68
N ASN A 492 -31.43 23.15 -6.10
CA ASN A 492 -32.24 24.15 -6.81
C ASN A 492 -31.53 25.51 -6.86
N LYS A 493 -30.89 25.83 -7.99
CA LYS A 493 -30.10 27.06 -8.16
C LYS A 493 -30.88 28.35 -7.93
N VAL A 494 -32.20 28.35 -8.20
CA VAL A 494 -33.06 29.50 -7.94
C VAL A 494 -33.30 29.72 -6.43
N VAL A 495 -33.64 28.64 -5.73
CA VAL A 495 -33.87 28.67 -4.30
C VAL A 495 -32.57 29.01 -3.55
N THR A 496 -31.45 28.40 -3.95
CA THR A 496 -30.14 28.77 -3.39
C THR A 496 -29.86 30.26 -3.51
N LYS A 497 -30.04 30.83 -4.69
CA LYS A 497 -29.82 32.28 -4.93
C LYS A 497 -30.73 33.16 -4.05
N LYS A 498 -32.01 32.83 -3.95
CA LYS A 498 -32.94 33.59 -3.10
C LYS A 498 -32.49 33.60 -1.63
N ILE A 499 -32.16 32.43 -1.10
CA ILE A 499 -31.70 32.28 0.28
C ILE A 499 -30.39 33.03 0.52
N LEU A 500 -29.43 32.92 -0.42
CA LEU A 500 -28.17 33.66 -0.33
C LEU A 500 -28.36 35.16 -0.34
N ALA A 501 -29.21 35.67 -1.26
CA ALA A 501 -29.54 37.09 -1.33
C ALA A 501 -30.24 37.60 -0.07
N GLU A 502 -31.18 36.84 0.49
CA GLU A 502 -31.86 37.16 1.78
C GLU A 502 -30.87 37.23 2.95
N ASN A 503 -29.75 36.50 2.87
CA ASN A 503 -28.69 36.53 3.88
C ASN A 503 -27.54 37.48 3.54
N GLY A 504 -27.73 38.39 2.57
CA GLY A 504 -26.79 39.46 2.25
C GLY A 504 -25.63 39.09 1.37
N PHE A 505 -25.65 37.91 0.76
CA PHE A 505 -24.64 37.51 -0.24
C PHE A 505 -24.96 38.07 -1.61
N ALA A 506 -23.93 38.55 -2.31
CA ALA A 506 -24.09 38.95 -3.71
C ALA A 506 -24.37 37.73 -4.59
N VAL A 507 -25.41 37.82 -5.42
CA VAL A 507 -25.78 36.78 -6.40
C VAL A 507 -25.93 37.41 -7.78
N PRO A 508 -25.64 36.69 -8.88
CA PRO A 508 -25.82 37.23 -10.24
C PRO A 508 -27.29 37.48 -10.55
N ASP A 509 -27.59 38.52 -11.30
CA ASP A 509 -28.95 38.76 -11.82
C ASP A 509 -29.33 37.63 -12.78
N SER A 510 -30.58 37.18 -12.74
CA SER A 510 -31.03 36.04 -13.57
C SER A 510 -32.50 36.10 -13.94
N GLY A 511 -32.81 35.54 -15.11
CA GLY A 511 -34.15 35.14 -15.51
C GLY A 511 -34.37 33.65 -15.33
N GLU A 512 -35.52 33.24 -14.79
CA GLU A 512 -35.97 31.83 -14.75
C GLU A 512 -36.99 31.61 -15.86
N TYR A 513 -36.84 30.49 -16.59
CA TYR A 513 -37.66 30.18 -17.76
C TYR A 513 -38.16 28.74 -17.71
N HIS A 514 -39.47 28.59 -17.95
CA HIS A 514 -40.21 27.33 -18.05
C HIS A 514 -40.50 26.91 -19.48
N SER A 515 -40.01 27.65 -20.47
CA SER A 515 -40.10 27.29 -21.89
C SER A 515 -39.04 28.00 -22.72
N ALA A 516 -38.54 27.32 -23.74
CA ALA A 516 -37.55 27.87 -24.65
C ALA A 516 -38.07 29.14 -25.35
N ALA A 517 -39.37 29.17 -25.73
CA ALA A 517 -39.99 30.34 -26.37
C ALA A 517 -39.95 31.58 -25.48
N ALA A 518 -40.10 31.43 -24.15
CA ALA A 518 -40.01 32.55 -23.23
C ALA A 518 -38.56 33.05 -23.11
N ALA A 519 -37.60 32.15 -22.94
CA ALA A 519 -36.17 32.48 -22.89
C ALA A 519 -35.72 33.22 -24.17
N LEU A 520 -36.13 32.73 -25.34
CA LEU A 520 -35.73 33.32 -26.64
C LEU A 520 -36.34 34.72 -26.85
N ARG A 521 -37.56 34.98 -26.37
CA ARG A 521 -38.16 36.32 -26.45
C ARG A 521 -37.38 37.35 -25.66
N ASP A 522 -36.80 36.94 -24.53
CA ASP A 522 -36.08 37.82 -23.61
C ASP A 522 -34.60 37.97 -23.97
N TYR A 523 -34.14 37.41 -25.13
CA TYR A 523 -32.76 37.52 -25.57
C TYR A 523 -32.19 38.94 -25.52
N SER A 524 -33.00 39.95 -25.84
CA SER A 524 -32.56 41.36 -25.82
C SER A 524 -32.11 41.87 -24.47
N ILE A 525 -32.55 41.24 -23.36
CA ILE A 525 -32.12 41.56 -22.00
C ILE A 525 -30.68 41.15 -21.76
N PHE A 526 -30.24 40.11 -22.43
CA PHE A 526 -28.93 39.46 -22.28
C PHE A 526 -27.94 39.78 -23.42
N ALA A 527 -28.44 40.39 -24.50
CA ALA A 527 -27.61 40.69 -25.69
C ALA A 527 -26.45 41.60 -25.32
N GLY A 528 -25.23 41.18 -25.68
CA GLY A 528 -23.97 41.93 -25.44
C GLY A 528 -23.43 41.86 -24.03
N LYS A 529 -24.05 41.11 -23.12
CA LYS A 529 -23.58 40.85 -21.76
C LYS A 529 -22.90 39.46 -21.68
N GLY A 530 -21.93 39.31 -20.81
CA GLY A 530 -21.46 37.99 -20.41
C GLY A 530 -22.59 37.25 -19.70
N ILE A 531 -22.92 36.02 -20.13
CA ILE A 531 -24.05 35.26 -19.59
C ILE A 531 -23.71 33.78 -19.40
N VAL A 532 -24.48 33.15 -18.52
CA VAL A 532 -24.52 31.70 -18.32
C VAL A 532 -25.95 31.21 -18.54
N VAL A 533 -26.12 30.25 -19.44
CA VAL A 533 -27.39 29.53 -19.64
C VAL A 533 -27.22 28.16 -18.98
N LYS A 534 -28.11 27.80 -18.06
CA LYS A 534 -27.96 26.57 -17.28
C LYS A 534 -29.28 25.97 -16.83
N PRO A 535 -29.39 24.64 -16.70
CA PRO A 535 -30.51 23.97 -16.06
C PRO A 535 -30.66 24.36 -14.59
N LYS A 536 -31.88 24.27 -14.06
CA LYS A 536 -32.22 24.67 -12.70
C LYS A 536 -31.70 23.70 -11.63
N THR A 537 -31.79 22.39 -11.87
CA THR A 537 -31.54 21.37 -10.86
C THR A 537 -30.39 20.40 -11.19
N THR A 538 -29.83 20.44 -12.41
CA THR A 538 -28.74 19.54 -12.81
C THR A 538 -27.42 19.84 -12.08
N ASN A 539 -26.60 18.79 -11.93
CA ASN A 539 -25.26 18.82 -11.35
C ASN A 539 -24.18 18.59 -12.43
N TYR A 540 -22.92 18.67 -12.05
CA TYR A 540 -21.73 18.32 -12.86
C TYR A 540 -21.56 19.10 -14.17
N GLY A 541 -22.14 20.29 -14.26
CA GLY A 541 -22.03 21.12 -15.46
C GLY A 541 -22.88 20.66 -16.63
N LEU A 542 -23.77 19.68 -16.45
CA LEU A 542 -24.67 19.21 -17.49
C LEU A 542 -25.60 20.32 -17.97
N GLY A 543 -25.65 20.53 -19.29
CA GLY A 543 -26.53 21.52 -19.91
C GLY A 543 -26.09 22.98 -19.71
N ILE A 544 -24.91 23.27 -19.17
CA ILE A 544 -24.39 24.63 -18.93
C ILE A 544 -23.68 25.15 -20.18
N SER A 545 -24.01 26.37 -20.59
CA SER A 545 -23.30 27.13 -21.61
C SER A 545 -22.87 28.49 -21.07
N ILE A 546 -21.60 28.85 -21.30
CA ILE A 546 -20.99 30.08 -20.79
C ILE A 546 -20.53 30.96 -21.94
N PHE A 547 -20.93 32.22 -21.93
CA PHE A 547 -20.55 33.24 -22.92
C PHE A 547 -19.98 34.46 -22.19
N LYS A 548 -18.68 34.52 -22.06
CA LYS A 548 -18.00 35.60 -21.30
C LYS A 548 -18.17 36.97 -21.94
N ASP A 549 -18.15 37.03 -23.26
CA ASP A 549 -18.20 38.26 -24.04
C ASP A 549 -19.57 38.47 -24.72
N GLY A 550 -20.60 37.75 -24.27
CA GLY A 550 -21.93 37.74 -24.84
C GLY A 550 -22.16 36.65 -25.89
N ALA A 551 -23.43 36.33 -26.13
CA ALA A 551 -23.84 35.34 -27.12
C ALA A 551 -24.54 36.01 -28.30
N THR A 552 -24.30 35.51 -29.51
CA THR A 552 -25.19 35.79 -30.66
C THR A 552 -26.54 35.12 -30.42
N PHE A 553 -27.59 35.57 -31.10
CA PHE A 553 -28.92 34.95 -30.98
C PHE A 553 -28.87 33.44 -31.29
N GLU A 554 -28.16 33.04 -32.33
CA GLU A 554 -28.02 31.64 -32.75
C GLU A 554 -27.34 30.79 -31.65
N ASN A 555 -26.24 31.28 -31.06
CA ASN A 555 -25.56 30.59 -29.98
C ASN A 555 -26.40 30.56 -28.69
N TYR A 556 -27.13 31.63 -28.41
CA TYR A 556 -28.05 31.67 -27.27
C TYR A 556 -29.21 30.68 -27.45
N GLU A 557 -29.84 30.62 -28.64
CA GLU A 557 -30.88 29.65 -28.97
C GLU A 557 -30.39 28.21 -28.77
N LYS A 558 -29.18 27.90 -29.26
CA LYS A 558 -28.57 26.58 -29.07
C LYS A 558 -28.35 26.27 -27.58
N ALA A 559 -27.85 27.21 -26.81
CA ALA A 559 -27.62 27.03 -25.37
C ALA A 559 -28.94 26.82 -24.61
N VAL A 560 -29.97 27.56 -24.93
CA VAL A 560 -31.32 27.39 -24.37
C VAL A 560 -31.86 25.98 -24.65
N ARG A 561 -31.71 25.49 -25.86
CA ARG A 561 -32.13 24.12 -26.22
C ARG A 561 -31.36 23.06 -25.44
N ILE A 562 -30.02 23.19 -25.36
CA ILE A 562 -29.15 22.27 -24.58
C ILE A 562 -29.57 22.25 -23.11
N ALA A 563 -29.87 23.40 -22.52
CA ALA A 563 -30.29 23.47 -21.12
C ALA A 563 -31.66 22.81 -20.90
N PHE A 564 -32.64 23.01 -21.83
CA PHE A 564 -33.95 22.36 -21.75
C PHE A 564 -33.93 20.86 -22.11
N GLU A 565 -32.91 20.36 -22.80
CA GLU A 565 -32.71 18.91 -22.94
C GLU A 565 -32.28 18.23 -21.61
N ALA A 566 -31.69 19.00 -20.70
CA ALA A 566 -31.18 18.50 -19.45
C ALA A 566 -32.12 18.74 -18.23
N ASP A 567 -33.08 19.69 -18.32
CA ASP A 567 -34.01 20.02 -17.24
C ASP A 567 -35.30 20.67 -17.82
N GLU A 568 -36.40 20.58 -17.07
CA GLU A 568 -37.67 21.21 -17.45
C GLU A 568 -37.64 22.75 -17.29
N ASP A 569 -36.77 23.26 -16.40
CA ASP A 569 -36.58 24.67 -16.11
C ASP A 569 -35.12 25.09 -16.28
N ILE A 570 -34.92 26.31 -16.80
CA ILE A 570 -33.58 26.86 -16.97
C ILE A 570 -33.42 28.23 -16.36
N LEU A 571 -32.17 28.62 -16.11
CA LEU A 571 -31.75 29.97 -15.77
C LEU A 571 -30.88 30.56 -16.87
N VAL A 572 -31.07 31.85 -17.13
CA VAL A 572 -30.09 32.70 -17.80
C VAL A 572 -29.64 33.76 -16.81
N GLU A 573 -28.35 33.81 -16.53
CA GLU A 573 -27.82 34.74 -15.52
C GLU A 573 -26.57 35.46 -16.03
N ASP A 574 -26.29 36.62 -15.42
CA ASP A 574 -25.09 37.38 -15.72
C ASP A 574 -23.83 36.58 -15.36
N PHE A 575 -22.83 36.59 -16.24
CA PHE A 575 -21.52 36.02 -15.97
C PHE A 575 -20.71 36.99 -15.11
N LEU A 576 -20.34 36.56 -13.91
CA LEU A 576 -19.48 37.32 -13.00
C LEU A 576 -18.01 36.93 -13.20
N PHE A 577 -17.16 37.92 -13.42
CA PHE A 577 -15.70 37.74 -13.43
C PHE A 577 -15.24 37.66 -11.97
N GLY A 578 -14.49 36.60 -11.62
CA GLY A 578 -13.86 36.42 -10.30
C GLY A 578 -12.46 37.02 -10.25
#